data_16db4e2c29706f5a5d0fff7cc68b22a1
#
_entry.id   16db4e2c29706f5a5d0fff7cc68b22a1
#
_cell.length_a   1.000
_cell.length_b   1.000
_cell.length_c   1.000
_cell.angle_alpha   90.00
_cell.angle_beta   90.00
_cell.angle_gamma   90.00
#
_symmetry.space_group_name_H-M   'P 1'
#
loop_
_entity.id
_entity.type
_entity.pdbx_description
1 polymer ?
#
loop_
_entity_poly.entity_id
_entity_poly.type
_entity_poly.pdbx_seq_one_letter_code
_entity_poly.pdbx_strand_id
1 'polypeptide(L)'
;MAIDLPGMGRDKTPIQDVKMKSTVEKICQLIDGIEGKVILVGHSKNGIMISQAAEYRPQKIEKLIYLAAYLIPNGKTQREYSARDEGGWLKPYVTQHPETNSHTLHPDIYKQGLYHDCDEDITEMAKCILSNEPVESGFTPLHLTNKNFNSVPRYYIECMEDRAVTPFIQRVMYTETPCKKVYCMNTSHSPFFSKPKELTEIFCDIAELQ
;
A
#
# COMPACT_ATOMS: atom_id res chain seq x y z
N MET A 1 5.15 5.74 13.31
CA MET A 1 6.24 4.76 13.17
C MET A 1 6.15 4.12 11.80
N ALA A 2 7.25 4.01 11.07
CA ALA A 2 7.34 3.21 9.83
C ALA A 2 8.07 1.90 10.16
N ILE A 3 7.62 0.79 9.55
CA ILE A 3 8.15 -0.54 9.83
C ILE A 3 8.73 -1.16 8.57
N ASP A 4 9.82 -1.92 8.72
CA ASP A 4 10.34 -2.78 7.66
C ASP A 4 9.58 -4.11 7.68
N LEU A 5 8.89 -4.41 6.58
CA LEU A 5 8.16 -5.67 6.42
C LEU A 5 9.13 -6.82 6.10
N PRO A 6 8.70 -8.10 6.24
CA PRO A 6 9.55 -9.23 5.88
C PRO A 6 10.16 -9.10 4.49
N GLY A 7 11.47 -9.30 4.39
CA GLY A 7 12.24 -9.18 3.16
C GLY A 7 12.47 -7.76 2.65
N MET A 8 12.07 -6.73 3.42
CA MET A 8 12.18 -5.32 3.03
C MET A 8 13.08 -4.54 4.01
N GLY A 9 13.79 -3.54 3.47
CA GLY A 9 14.62 -2.67 4.27
C GLY A 9 15.69 -3.43 5.06
N ARG A 10 15.63 -3.35 6.40
CA ARG A 10 16.57 -4.02 7.31
C ARG A 10 16.17 -5.45 7.69
N ASP A 11 14.97 -5.87 7.34
CA ASP A 11 14.53 -7.25 7.58
C ASP A 11 15.30 -8.22 6.66
N LYS A 12 15.79 -9.32 7.23
CA LYS A 12 16.65 -10.28 6.55
C LYS A 12 15.94 -11.57 6.12
N THR A 13 14.61 -11.57 6.17
CA THR A 13 13.83 -12.71 5.66
C THR A 13 14.13 -12.90 4.18
N PRO A 14 14.55 -14.10 3.73
CA PRO A 14 14.77 -14.36 2.32
C PRO A 14 13.50 -14.09 1.52
N ILE A 15 13.61 -13.40 0.40
CA ILE A 15 12.47 -12.89 -0.34
C ILE A 15 11.52 -13.99 -0.83
N GLN A 16 12.06 -15.16 -1.18
CA GLN A 16 11.29 -16.33 -1.58
C GLN A 16 10.41 -16.90 -0.46
N ASP A 17 10.75 -16.61 0.80
CA ASP A 17 10.02 -17.09 1.99
C ASP A 17 8.93 -16.11 2.43
N VAL A 18 8.91 -14.91 1.85
CA VAL A 18 7.92 -13.88 2.20
C VAL A 18 6.55 -14.26 1.67
N LYS A 19 5.60 -14.39 2.59
CA LYS A 19 4.19 -14.69 2.32
C LYS A 19 3.30 -13.57 2.87
N MET A 20 2.13 -13.40 2.27
CA MET A 20 1.13 -12.49 2.81
C MET A 20 0.84 -12.78 4.29
N LYS A 21 0.70 -14.05 4.64
CA LYS A 21 0.44 -14.49 6.01
C LYS A 21 1.51 -14.00 6.99
N SER A 22 2.79 -14.25 6.71
CA SER A 22 3.90 -13.84 7.59
C SER A 22 4.02 -12.32 7.70
N THR A 23 3.75 -11.60 6.61
CA THR A 23 3.73 -10.12 6.60
C THR A 23 2.62 -9.57 7.48
N VAL A 24 1.40 -10.09 7.35
CA VAL A 24 0.26 -9.67 8.17
C VAL A 24 0.44 -10.06 9.63
N GLU A 25 0.98 -11.25 9.92
CA GLU A 25 1.32 -11.68 11.29
C GLU A 25 2.32 -10.72 11.95
N LYS A 26 3.36 -10.29 11.25
CA LYS A 26 4.31 -9.29 11.74
C LYS A 26 3.62 -7.96 12.09
N ILE A 27 2.74 -7.47 11.20
CA ILE A 27 1.95 -6.27 11.47
C ILE A 27 1.10 -6.47 12.73
N CYS A 28 0.38 -7.59 12.83
CA CYS A 28 -0.46 -7.90 14.00
C CYS A 28 0.35 -7.96 15.31
N GLN A 29 1.51 -8.60 15.30
CA GLN A 29 2.40 -8.66 16.48
C GLN A 29 2.86 -7.27 16.93
N LEU A 30 3.18 -6.39 15.98
CA LEU A 30 3.61 -5.02 16.30
C LEU A 30 2.46 -4.21 16.92
N ILE A 31 1.26 -4.25 16.35
CA ILE A 31 0.12 -3.51 16.90
C ILE A 31 -0.38 -4.11 18.22
N ASP A 32 -0.25 -5.42 18.42
CA ASP A 32 -0.59 -6.07 19.69
C ASP A 32 0.31 -5.56 20.83
N GLY A 33 1.57 -5.23 20.54
CA GLY A 33 2.53 -4.67 21.50
C GLY A 33 2.31 -3.19 21.83
N ILE A 34 1.42 -2.49 21.12
CA ILE A 34 1.13 -1.07 21.37
C ILE A 34 -0.07 -0.96 22.33
N GLU A 35 0.05 -0.10 23.34
CA GLU A 35 -1.09 0.22 24.23
C GLU A 35 -2.15 1.02 23.47
N GLY A 36 -3.44 0.67 23.66
CA GLY A 36 -4.56 1.30 22.99
C GLY A 36 -4.75 0.86 21.54
N LYS A 37 -5.35 1.72 20.73
CA LYS A 37 -5.63 1.51 19.31
C LYS A 37 -4.66 2.30 18.45
N VAL A 38 -4.45 1.84 17.22
CA VAL A 38 -3.56 2.48 16.23
C VAL A 38 -4.33 2.93 14.99
N ILE A 39 -3.85 3.97 14.34
CA ILE A 39 -4.22 4.30 12.97
C ILE A 39 -3.19 3.62 12.06
N LEU A 40 -3.67 2.75 11.17
CA LEU A 40 -2.80 1.96 10.31
C LEU A 40 -2.85 2.51 8.88
N VAL A 41 -1.69 2.90 8.35
CA VAL A 41 -1.55 3.45 7.00
C VAL A 41 -0.92 2.42 6.08
N GLY A 42 -1.55 2.17 4.94
CA GLY A 42 -0.99 1.34 3.86
C GLY A 42 -0.81 2.14 2.59
N HIS A 43 0.40 2.12 2.02
CA HIS A 43 0.69 2.72 0.73
C HIS A 43 0.78 1.63 -0.34
N SER A 44 0.23 1.91 -1.54
CA SER A 44 0.37 1.04 -2.71
C SER A 44 -0.11 -0.40 -2.43
N LYS A 45 0.70 -1.40 -2.72
CA LYS A 45 0.42 -2.83 -2.45
C LYS A 45 0.09 -3.10 -0.98
N ASN A 46 0.65 -2.35 -0.05
CA ASN A 46 0.42 -2.58 1.38
C ASN A 46 -1.01 -2.30 1.86
N GLY A 47 -1.88 -1.74 1.02
CA GLY A 47 -3.31 -1.66 1.28
C GLY A 47 -3.94 -3.02 1.55
N ILE A 48 -3.54 -4.08 0.84
CA ILE A 48 -4.03 -5.45 1.09
C ILE A 48 -3.55 -5.98 2.45
N MET A 49 -2.36 -5.61 2.88
CA MET A 49 -1.79 -6.04 4.16
C MET A 49 -2.54 -5.43 5.34
N ILE A 50 -2.83 -4.12 5.29
CA ILE A 50 -3.60 -3.46 6.36
C ILE A 50 -5.06 -3.91 6.39
N SER A 51 -5.64 -4.25 5.24
CA SER A 51 -6.98 -4.84 5.16
C SER A 51 -7.05 -6.17 5.91
N GLN A 52 -6.10 -7.07 5.63
CA GLN A 52 -6.06 -8.38 6.27
C GLN A 52 -5.67 -8.29 7.75
N ALA A 53 -4.82 -7.33 8.13
CA ALA A 53 -4.51 -7.06 9.54
C ALA A 53 -5.75 -6.57 10.30
N ALA A 54 -6.58 -5.73 9.69
CA ALA A 54 -7.84 -5.27 10.28
C ALA A 54 -8.86 -6.41 10.44
N GLU A 55 -8.88 -7.38 9.55
CA GLU A 55 -9.69 -8.60 9.74
C GLU A 55 -9.26 -9.37 10.99
N TYR A 56 -7.96 -9.45 11.26
CA TYR A 56 -7.43 -10.22 12.41
C TYR A 56 -7.42 -9.44 13.72
N ARG A 57 -7.37 -8.11 13.68
CA ARG A 57 -7.24 -7.24 14.87
C ARG A 57 -8.16 -6.00 14.81
N PRO A 58 -9.47 -6.17 14.51
CA PRO A 58 -10.38 -5.01 14.37
C PRO A 58 -10.45 -4.17 15.64
N GLN A 59 -10.31 -4.80 16.82
CA GLN A 59 -10.36 -4.11 18.11
C GLN A 59 -9.11 -3.27 18.42
N LYS A 60 -7.98 -3.53 17.75
CA LYS A 60 -6.71 -2.82 17.93
C LYS A 60 -6.51 -1.69 16.92
N ILE A 61 -7.34 -1.62 15.89
CA ILE A 61 -7.21 -0.62 14.83
C ILE A 61 -8.38 0.36 14.94
N GLU A 62 -8.03 1.63 15.10
CA GLU A 62 -9.01 2.72 15.18
C GLU A 62 -9.48 3.15 13.79
N LYS A 63 -8.52 3.32 12.88
CA LYS A 63 -8.78 3.77 11.50
C LYS A 63 -7.79 3.11 10.53
N LEU A 64 -8.24 2.91 9.30
CA LEU A 64 -7.39 2.51 8.18
C LEU A 64 -7.25 3.67 7.20
N ILE A 65 -6.03 3.95 6.77
CA ILE A 65 -5.74 4.95 5.73
C ILE A 65 -5.06 4.26 4.54
N TYR A 66 -5.68 4.39 3.39
CA TYR A 66 -5.18 3.89 2.10
C TYR A 66 -4.59 5.05 1.32
N LEU A 67 -3.26 5.11 1.21
CA LEU A 67 -2.55 6.12 0.45
C LEU A 67 -2.20 5.56 -0.93
N ALA A 68 -2.91 5.98 -1.98
CA ALA A 68 -2.76 5.44 -3.34
C ALA A 68 -2.64 3.90 -3.34
N ALA A 69 -3.48 3.21 -2.57
CA ALA A 69 -3.26 1.84 -2.16
C ALA A 69 -4.38 0.89 -2.60
N TYR A 70 -4.03 -0.39 -2.71
CA TYR A 70 -4.99 -1.44 -3.07
C TYR A 70 -5.99 -1.71 -1.94
N LEU A 71 -7.18 -1.15 -2.09
CA LEU A 71 -8.37 -1.39 -1.27
C LEU A 71 -9.34 -2.28 -2.06
N ILE A 72 -9.26 -3.59 -1.85
CA ILE A 72 -9.98 -4.57 -2.66
C ILE A 72 -10.99 -5.37 -1.83
N PRO A 73 -12.10 -5.84 -2.43
CA PRO A 73 -13.12 -6.60 -1.73
C PRO A 73 -12.66 -7.99 -1.28
N ASN A 74 -13.43 -8.58 -0.37
CA ASN A 74 -13.27 -9.98 0.04
C ASN A 74 -13.22 -10.95 -1.16
N GLY A 75 -12.35 -11.95 -1.09
CA GLY A 75 -12.17 -13.00 -2.09
C GLY A 75 -11.41 -12.56 -3.35
N LYS A 76 -10.97 -11.29 -3.43
CA LYS A 76 -10.22 -10.74 -4.55
C LYS A 76 -8.73 -10.67 -4.27
N THR A 77 -7.94 -10.59 -5.36
CA THR A 77 -6.49 -10.48 -5.32
C THR A 77 -6.03 -9.11 -5.85
N GLN A 78 -4.88 -8.65 -5.40
CA GLN A 78 -4.27 -7.42 -5.93
C GLN A 78 -3.99 -7.56 -7.44
N ARG A 79 -3.63 -8.76 -7.89
CA ARG A 79 -3.35 -9.05 -9.31
C ARG A 79 -4.57 -8.83 -10.21
N GLU A 80 -5.80 -9.20 -9.77
CA GLU A 80 -7.03 -8.95 -10.52
C GLU A 80 -7.24 -7.44 -10.74
N TYR A 81 -7.01 -6.61 -9.71
CA TYR A 81 -7.17 -5.16 -9.81
C TYR A 81 -6.06 -4.49 -10.62
N SER A 82 -4.80 -4.90 -10.41
CA SER A 82 -3.70 -4.44 -11.25
C SER A 82 -3.90 -4.78 -12.73
N ALA A 83 -4.55 -5.92 -13.04
CA ALA A 83 -4.86 -6.28 -14.43
C ALA A 83 -5.87 -5.32 -15.08
N ARG A 84 -6.83 -4.79 -14.31
CA ARG A 84 -7.84 -3.80 -14.75
C ARG A 84 -7.26 -2.40 -14.97
N ASP A 85 -6.09 -2.11 -14.42
CA ASP A 85 -5.42 -0.83 -14.56
C ASP A 85 -4.59 -0.77 -15.86
N GLU A 86 -5.30 -0.56 -16.98
CA GLU A 86 -4.67 -0.48 -18.31
C GLU A 86 -3.80 0.76 -18.48
N GLY A 87 -4.08 1.83 -17.72
CA GLY A 87 -3.33 3.10 -17.76
C GLY A 87 -2.04 3.08 -16.94
N GLY A 88 -1.76 2.01 -16.20
CA GLY A 88 -0.56 1.93 -15.35
C GLY A 88 0.73 1.80 -16.17
N TRP A 89 1.73 2.62 -15.84
CA TRP A 89 2.97 2.72 -16.60
C TRP A 89 4.02 1.68 -16.21
N LEU A 90 3.89 1.03 -15.06
CA LEU A 90 4.95 0.17 -14.52
C LEU A 90 5.07 -1.19 -15.21
N LYS A 91 3.98 -1.75 -15.73
CA LYS A 91 3.94 -3.11 -16.27
C LYS A 91 5.06 -3.46 -17.26
N PRO A 92 5.40 -2.61 -18.27
CA PRO A 92 6.47 -2.91 -19.22
C PRO A 92 7.87 -2.95 -18.61
N TYR A 93 8.03 -2.39 -17.41
CA TYR A 93 9.31 -2.26 -16.72
C TYR A 93 9.50 -3.26 -15.58
N VAL A 94 8.56 -4.19 -15.42
CA VAL A 94 8.62 -5.24 -14.39
C VAL A 94 9.35 -6.46 -14.93
N THR A 95 10.44 -6.86 -14.26
CA THR A 95 11.16 -8.11 -14.52
C THR A 95 10.77 -9.13 -13.44
N GLN A 96 10.28 -10.30 -13.88
CA GLN A 96 9.94 -11.40 -12.97
C GLN A 96 11.17 -12.26 -12.66
N HIS A 97 11.28 -12.71 -11.42
CA HIS A 97 12.32 -13.62 -10.92
C HIS A 97 11.65 -14.87 -10.33
N PRO A 98 11.29 -15.86 -11.18
CA PRO A 98 10.57 -17.06 -10.73
C PRO A 98 11.35 -17.86 -9.68
N GLU A 99 12.68 -17.88 -9.76
CA GLU A 99 13.57 -18.59 -8.84
C GLU A 99 13.49 -18.07 -7.40
N THR A 100 13.15 -16.81 -7.21
CA THR A 100 12.98 -16.17 -5.89
C THR A 100 11.54 -15.76 -5.61
N ASN A 101 10.60 -16.12 -6.49
CA ASN A 101 9.19 -15.71 -6.38
C ASN A 101 9.03 -14.19 -6.12
N SER A 102 9.80 -13.39 -6.87
CA SER A 102 9.87 -11.94 -6.72
C SER A 102 9.84 -11.23 -8.08
N HIS A 103 9.77 -9.90 -8.04
CA HIS A 103 9.99 -9.08 -9.21
C HIS A 103 10.81 -7.84 -8.87
N THR A 104 11.41 -7.24 -9.90
CA THR A 104 12.04 -5.91 -9.83
C THR A 104 11.37 -4.96 -10.80
N LEU A 105 11.38 -3.70 -10.45
CA LEU A 105 11.02 -2.62 -11.35
C LEU A 105 12.31 -2.01 -11.93
N HIS A 106 12.36 -1.81 -13.25
CA HIS A 106 13.53 -1.24 -13.90
C HIS A 106 13.72 0.23 -13.50
N PRO A 107 14.95 0.68 -13.16
CA PRO A 107 15.20 2.05 -12.69
C PRO A 107 14.79 3.17 -13.66
N ASP A 108 14.76 2.92 -14.96
CA ASP A 108 14.39 3.90 -15.98
C ASP A 108 12.96 4.45 -15.80
N ILE A 109 12.07 3.67 -15.18
CA ILE A 109 10.69 4.13 -14.95
C ILE A 109 10.52 4.88 -13.62
N TYR A 110 11.50 4.85 -12.70
CA TYR A 110 11.34 5.40 -11.36
C TYR A 110 10.90 6.87 -11.40
N LYS A 111 11.64 7.72 -12.13
CA LYS A 111 11.28 9.15 -12.25
C LYS A 111 9.88 9.34 -12.80
N GLN A 112 9.58 8.72 -13.93
CA GLN A 112 8.32 8.96 -14.62
C GLN A 112 7.12 8.22 -14.00
N GLY A 113 7.33 7.06 -13.43
CA GLY A 113 6.26 6.20 -12.90
C GLY A 113 5.93 6.43 -11.44
N LEU A 114 6.93 6.78 -10.61
CA LEU A 114 6.77 6.84 -9.16
C LEU A 114 7.03 8.23 -8.55
N TYR A 115 7.94 9.03 -9.14
CA TYR A 115 8.51 10.23 -8.51
C TYR A 115 8.52 11.44 -9.45
N HIS A 116 7.61 11.53 -10.44
CA HIS A 116 7.71 12.57 -11.48
C HIS A 116 7.52 14.00 -10.94
N ASP A 117 6.91 14.17 -9.78
CA ASP A 117 6.72 15.42 -9.06
C ASP A 117 7.71 15.63 -7.89
N CYS A 118 8.69 14.73 -7.74
CA CYS A 118 9.75 14.83 -6.73
C CYS A 118 11.02 15.45 -7.32
N ASP A 119 11.91 15.92 -6.45
CA ASP A 119 13.26 16.33 -6.84
C ASP A 119 14.07 15.15 -7.38
N GLU A 120 15.09 15.44 -8.21
CA GLU A 120 15.92 14.41 -8.85
C GLU A 120 16.64 13.53 -7.82
N ASP A 121 17.11 14.14 -6.71
CA ASP A 121 17.79 13.44 -5.62
C ASP A 121 16.97 12.28 -5.05
N ILE A 122 15.64 12.43 -5.02
CA ILE A 122 14.72 11.35 -4.56
C ILE A 122 14.78 10.16 -5.53
N THR A 123 14.83 10.43 -6.83
CA THR A 123 14.92 9.38 -7.84
C THR A 123 16.27 8.65 -7.76
N GLU A 124 17.37 9.38 -7.58
CA GLU A 124 18.70 8.80 -7.41
C GLU A 124 18.80 7.97 -6.12
N MET A 125 18.24 8.47 -5.02
CA MET A 125 18.13 7.69 -3.79
C MET A 125 17.32 6.40 -4.02
N ALA A 126 16.20 6.47 -4.72
CA ALA A 126 15.36 5.31 -5.01
C ALA A 126 16.13 4.23 -5.80
N LYS A 127 16.98 4.63 -6.76
CA LYS A 127 17.84 3.69 -7.50
C LYS A 127 18.79 2.91 -6.58
N CYS A 128 19.19 3.52 -5.48
CA CYS A 128 20.11 2.89 -4.51
C CYS A 128 19.41 1.95 -3.52
N ILE A 129 18.13 2.19 -3.21
CA ILE A 129 17.47 1.53 -2.08
C ILE A 129 16.29 0.63 -2.47
N LEU A 130 15.68 0.83 -3.64
CA LEU A 130 14.63 -0.08 -4.09
C LEU A 130 15.20 -1.46 -4.42
N SER A 131 14.49 -2.48 -3.99
CA SER A 131 14.91 -3.87 -4.10
C SER A 131 13.79 -4.72 -4.71
N ASN A 132 14.06 -6.01 -4.85
CA ASN A 132 13.06 -6.98 -5.28
C ASN A 132 11.84 -6.95 -4.35
N GLU A 133 10.67 -7.12 -4.93
CA GLU A 133 9.42 -7.29 -4.19
C GLU A 133 8.90 -8.72 -4.26
N PRO A 134 8.44 -9.32 -3.14
CA PRO A 134 7.79 -10.62 -3.17
C PRO A 134 6.44 -10.54 -3.88
N VAL A 135 6.12 -11.53 -4.73
CA VAL A 135 4.91 -11.50 -5.55
C VAL A 135 3.73 -12.27 -4.94
N GLU A 136 3.98 -13.19 -4.02
CA GLU A 136 2.96 -14.12 -3.48
C GLU A 136 1.72 -13.41 -2.96
N SER A 137 1.89 -12.33 -2.21
CA SER A 137 0.78 -11.57 -1.65
C SER A 137 -0.15 -10.96 -2.70
N GLY A 138 0.39 -10.64 -3.88
CA GLY A 138 -0.41 -10.12 -5.00
C GLY A 138 -1.37 -11.15 -5.61
N PHE A 139 -1.11 -12.43 -5.40
CA PHE A 139 -1.93 -13.55 -5.87
C PHE A 139 -2.79 -14.19 -4.78
N THR A 140 -2.59 -13.80 -3.52
CA THR A 140 -3.35 -14.34 -2.38
C THR A 140 -4.67 -13.58 -2.24
N PRO A 141 -5.83 -14.27 -2.28
CA PRO A 141 -7.12 -13.64 -2.05
C PRO A 141 -7.25 -13.11 -0.62
N LEU A 142 -7.89 -11.95 -0.46
CA LEU A 142 -8.26 -11.44 0.86
C LEU A 142 -9.41 -12.25 1.47
N HIS A 143 -9.35 -12.44 2.78
CA HIS A 143 -10.43 -13.03 3.59
C HIS A 143 -10.93 -11.98 4.57
N LEU A 144 -11.98 -11.26 4.18
CA LEU A 144 -12.51 -10.11 4.91
C LEU A 144 -13.98 -10.34 5.28
N THR A 145 -14.39 -9.93 6.47
CA THR A 145 -15.78 -10.08 6.95
C THR A 145 -16.40 -8.74 7.29
N ASN A 146 -17.74 -8.71 7.26
CA ASN A 146 -18.50 -7.54 7.71
C ASN A 146 -18.30 -7.27 9.21
N LYS A 147 -18.10 -8.33 10.00
CA LYS A 147 -17.93 -8.25 11.45
C LYS A 147 -16.61 -7.61 11.86
N ASN A 148 -15.54 -7.92 11.14
CA ASN A 148 -14.19 -7.51 11.50
C ASN A 148 -13.71 -6.34 10.60
N PHE A 149 -13.26 -6.59 9.40
CA PHE A 149 -12.73 -5.56 8.50
C PHE A 149 -13.70 -4.40 8.29
N ASN A 150 -14.99 -4.71 8.03
CA ASN A 150 -15.97 -3.65 7.77
C ASN A 150 -16.39 -2.86 9.01
N SER A 151 -16.04 -3.31 10.23
CA SER A 151 -16.26 -2.53 11.46
C SER A 151 -15.24 -1.40 11.65
N VAL A 152 -14.09 -1.46 10.94
CA VAL A 152 -13.02 -0.46 11.04
C VAL A 152 -13.25 0.66 10.02
N PRO A 153 -13.35 1.93 10.46
CA PRO A 153 -13.51 3.05 9.54
C PRO A 153 -12.29 3.19 8.62
N ARG A 154 -12.58 3.45 7.33
CA ARG A 154 -11.57 3.55 6.26
C ARG A 154 -11.60 4.92 5.64
N TYR A 155 -10.40 5.41 5.30
CA TYR A 155 -10.14 6.67 4.61
C TYR A 155 -9.22 6.39 3.42
N TYR A 156 -9.45 7.09 2.33
CA TYR A 156 -8.63 6.95 1.13
C TYR A 156 -7.98 8.30 0.80
N ILE A 157 -6.71 8.27 0.43
CA ILE A 157 -5.98 9.43 -0.09
C ILE A 157 -5.62 9.10 -1.54
N GLU A 158 -6.36 9.70 -2.47
CA GLU A 158 -6.15 9.55 -3.90
C GLU A 158 -5.00 10.45 -4.36
N CYS A 159 -4.02 9.88 -5.05
CA CYS A 159 -2.98 10.61 -5.77
C CYS A 159 -3.43 10.80 -7.22
N MET A 160 -3.80 12.03 -7.58
CA MET A 160 -4.50 12.31 -8.84
C MET A 160 -3.61 12.24 -10.09
N GLU A 161 -2.30 12.25 -9.91
CA GLU A 161 -1.31 12.15 -10.99
C GLU A 161 -0.53 10.83 -10.94
N ASP A 162 -1.03 9.85 -10.18
CA ASP A 162 -0.40 8.54 -10.01
C ASP A 162 -0.38 7.74 -11.31
N ARG A 163 0.81 7.27 -11.70
CA ARG A 163 1.05 6.46 -12.89
C ARG A 163 1.35 4.99 -12.56
N ALA A 164 1.48 4.67 -11.28
CA ALA A 164 1.71 3.31 -10.78
C ALA A 164 0.40 2.59 -10.44
N VAL A 165 -0.43 3.25 -9.64
CA VAL A 165 -1.81 2.85 -9.31
C VAL A 165 -2.69 4.02 -9.79
N THR A 166 -3.18 3.95 -11.02
CA THR A 166 -3.79 5.12 -11.64
C THR A 166 -5.03 5.63 -10.92
N PRO A 167 -5.39 6.92 -11.06
CA PRO A 167 -6.63 7.45 -10.50
C PRO A 167 -7.88 6.65 -10.93
N PHE A 168 -7.85 6.06 -12.12
CA PHE A 168 -8.93 5.18 -12.57
C PHE A 168 -9.12 4.00 -11.61
N ILE A 169 -8.06 3.22 -11.36
CA ILE A 169 -8.18 2.02 -10.51
C ILE A 169 -8.36 2.39 -9.04
N GLN A 170 -7.79 3.50 -8.56
CA GLN A 170 -8.03 4.01 -7.22
C GLN A 170 -9.53 4.27 -7.00
N ARG A 171 -10.20 4.96 -7.94
CA ARG A 171 -11.64 5.25 -7.90
C ARG A 171 -12.50 3.99 -7.95
N VAL A 172 -12.14 3.02 -8.78
CA VAL A 172 -12.80 1.71 -8.81
C VAL A 172 -12.74 1.07 -7.43
N MET A 173 -11.56 1.04 -6.80
CA MET A 173 -11.35 0.37 -5.52
C MET A 173 -12.16 1.00 -4.38
N TYR A 174 -12.11 2.32 -4.20
CA TYR A 174 -12.87 2.95 -3.12
C TYR A 174 -14.37 3.08 -3.42
N THR A 175 -14.80 2.87 -4.66
CA THR A 175 -16.22 2.73 -5.01
C THR A 175 -16.73 1.32 -4.67
N GLU A 176 -15.98 0.28 -5.01
CA GLU A 176 -16.34 -1.11 -4.70
C GLU A 176 -16.18 -1.44 -3.20
N THR A 177 -15.27 -0.76 -2.50
CA THR A 177 -15.07 -0.88 -1.05
C THR A 177 -15.16 0.52 -0.41
N PRO A 178 -16.36 1.02 -0.06
CA PRO A 178 -16.57 2.41 0.33
C PRO A 178 -15.78 2.84 1.56
N CYS A 179 -15.28 4.07 1.52
CA CYS A 179 -14.59 4.75 2.60
C CYS A 179 -15.49 5.79 3.29
N LYS A 180 -15.16 6.18 4.52
CA LYS A 180 -15.84 7.28 5.24
C LYS A 180 -15.61 8.62 4.55
N LYS A 181 -14.38 8.83 4.05
CA LYS A 181 -13.99 10.04 3.30
C LYS A 181 -12.86 9.70 2.34
N VAL A 182 -12.84 10.37 1.20
CA VAL A 182 -11.76 10.35 0.22
C VAL A 182 -11.14 11.73 0.18
N TYR A 183 -9.82 11.80 0.30
CA TYR A 183 -9.02 13.00 0.11
C TYR A 183 -8.31 12.89 -1.22
N CYS A 184 -8.04 14.01 -1.87
CA CYS A 184 -7.35 14.06 -3.16
C CYS A 184 -6.09 14.91 -3.04
N MET A 185 -4.97 14.41 -3.55
CA MET A 185 -3.71 15.13 -3.65
C MET A 185 -3.28 15.19 -5.12
N ASN A 186 -2.89 16.37 -5.59
CA ASN A 186 -2.27 16.54 -6.91
C ASN A 186 -0.80 16.12 -6.84
N THR A 187 -0.56 14.82 -6.80
CA THR A 187 0.77 14.22 -6.63
C THR A 187 0.94 12.97 -7.46
N SER A 188 2.20 12.58 -7.69
CA SER A 188 2.59 11.27 -8.16
C SER A 188 2.29 10.19 -7.11
N HIS A 189 2.79 8.97 -7.33
CA HIS A 189 2.63 7.82 -6.44
C HIS A 189 3.24 8.01 -5.04
N SER A 190 4.11 9.00 -4.84
CA SER A 190 4.95 9.13 -3.63
C SER A 190 4.81 10.49 -2.93
N PRO A 191 3.59 10.86 -2.46
CA PRO A 191 3.32 12.17 -1.86
C PRO A 191 4.11 12.44 -0.57
N PHE A 192 4.60 11.42 0.11
CA PHE A 192 5.45 11.55 1.28
C PHE A 192 6.83 12.16 0.96
N PHE A 193 7.24 12.19 -0.31
CA PHE A 193 8.41 12.89 -0.78
C PHE A 193 8.07 14.25 -1.40
N SER A 194 7.07 14.31 -2.27
CA SER A 194 6.76 15.54 -3.02
C SER A 194 5.98 16.57 -2.21
N LYS A 195 5.04 16.13 -1.35
CA LYS A 195 4.18 17.01 -0.55
C LYS A 195 3.99 16.52 0.89
N PRO A 196 5.09 16.30 1.65
CA PRO A 196 5.01 15.72 3.00
C PRO A 196 4.19 16.54 3.98
N LYS A 197 4.19 17.87 3.85
CA LYS A 197 3.42 18.76 4.72
C LYS A 197 1.92 18.60 4.51
N GLU A 198 1.46 18.66 3.25
CA GLU A 198 0.05 18.46 2.88
C GLU A 198 -0.45 17.06 3.30
N LEU A 199 0.36 16.02 3.08
CA LEU A 199 0.05 14.67 3.51
C LEU A 199 -0.08 14.58 5.05
N THR A 200 0.79 15.26 5.79
CA THR A 200 0.74 15.28 7.26
C THR A 200 -0.52 15.98 7.75
N GLU A 201 -0.91 17.09 7.13
CA GLU A 201 -2.16 17.81 7.45
C GLU A 201 -3.39 16.91 7.24
N ILE A 202 -3.42 16.12 6.16
CA ILE A 202 -4.49 15.13 5.91
C ILE A 202 -4.48 14.03 6.98
N PHE A 203 -3.31 13.51 7.37
CA PHE A 203 -3.23 12.50 8.43
C PHE A 203 -3.74 13.04 9.79
N CYS A 204 -3.42 14.30 10.13
CA CYS A 204 -3.93 14.94 11.33
C CYS A 204 -5.44 15.13 11.27
N ASP A 205 -5.98 15.62 10.13
CA ASP A 205 -7.43 15.73 9.95
C ASP A 205 -8.14 14.38 10.15
N ILE A 206 -7.62 13.30 9.54
CA ILE A 206 -8.19 11.96 9.72
C ILE A 206 -8.09 11.49 11.17
N ALA A 207 -7.00 11.78 11.86
CA ALA A 207 -6.80 11.37 13.25
C ALA A 207 -7.82 12.02 14.19
N GLU A 208 -8.20 13.27 13.94
CA GLU A 208 -9.14 14.06 14.73
C GLU A 208 -10.62 13.72 14.45
N LEU A 209 -10.97 13.09 13.33
CA LEU A 209 -12.35 12.68 13.02
C LEU A 209 -12.85 11.62 14.02
N GLN A 210 -14.08 11.81 14.50
CA GLN A 210 -14.78 10.85 15.39
C GLN A 210 -15.54 9.78 14.62
#